data_1263fe5d604a7ef6e5f1d4bc0b01e7e5
#
_entry.id   1263fe5d604a7ef6e5f1d4bc0b01e7e5
#
_cell.length_a   1.000
_cell.length_b   1.000
_cell.length_c   1.000
_cell.angle_alpha   90.00
_cell.angle_beta   90.00
_cell.angle_gamma   90.00
#
_symmetry.space_group_name_H-M   'P 1'
#
loop_
_entity.id
_entity.type
_entity.pdbx_description
1 polymer ?
#
loop_
_entity_poly.entity_id
_entity_poly.type
_entity_poly.pdbx_seq_one_letter_code
_entity_poly.pdbx_strand_id
1 'polypeptide(L)'
;ASLASKSVGPGTRANLDEFTYTTSNAIKVVGGARTGKAMAIINPAEPPLIMRNTIFCVTDEKPDEARIAASVLEMIKEVQKYVPGYRLVNGPVFDETPRGHRVSVFMEVAGLGDYLPKYAGNLDIMTAAATRTAEMFAEEILAGKIQLKAVEPV
;
A
#
# COMPACT_ATOMS: atom_id res chain seq x y z
N ALA A 1 4.27 8.06 -0.96
CA ALA A 1 3.84 7.62 -2.29
C ALA A 1 4.05 8.73 -3.29
N SER A 2 4.48 8.40 -4.52
CA SER A 2 4.56 9.31 -5.67
C SER A 2 3.57 8.84 -6.73
N LEU A 3 2.63 9.73 -7.09
CA LEU A 3 1.51 9.47 -7.98
C LEU A 3 1.60 10.37 -9.22
N ALA A 4 1.26 9.84 -10.38
CA ALA A 4 1.14 10.68 -11.57
C ALA A 4 0.03 11.72 -11.38
N SER A 5 0.28 12.96 -11.73
CA SER A 5 -0.70 14.05 -11.60
C SER A 5 -2.02 13.74 -12.34
N LYS A 6 -1.94 13.04 -13.47
CA LYS A 6 -3.08 12.63 -14.27
C LYS A 6 -3.97 11.56 -13.63
N SER A 7 -3.45 10.82 -12.63
CA SER A 7 -4.22 9.81 -11.88
C SER A 7 -4.82 10.34 -10.57
N VAL A 8 -4.73 11.65 -10.33
CA VAL A 8 -5.19 12.29 -9.09
C VAL A 8 -6.27 13.32 -9.41
N GLY A 9 -7.51 12.99 -9.07
CA GLY A 9 -8.66 13.85 -9.30
C GLY A 9 -8.78 15.02 -8.30
N PRO A 10 -9.75 15.92 -8.51
CA PRO A 10 -9.94 17.10 -7.65
C PRO A 10 -10.32 16.73 -6.21
N GLY A 11 -11.07 15.66 -5.99
CA GLY A 11 -11.43 15.19 -4.66
C GLY A 11 -10.21 14.78 -3.83
N THR A 12 -9.28 14.02 -4.41
CA THR A 12 -8.02 13.64 -3.74
C THR A 12 -7.18 14.86 -3.39
N ARG A 13 -7.10 15.85 -4.31
CA ARG A 13 -6.35 17.09 -4.09
C ARG A 13 -6.92 17.90 -2.94
N ALA A 14 -8.25 17.96 -2.82
CA ALA A 14 -8.93 18.66 -1.74
C ALA A 14 -8.78 17.99 -0.38
N ASN A 15 -8.56 16.66 -0.34
CA ASN A 15 -8.50 15.86 0.89
C ASN A 15 -7.10 15.28 1.16
N LEU A 16 -6.05 15.90 0.65
CA LEU A 16 -4.68 15.37 0.79
C LEU A 16 -4.20 15.34 2.24
N ASP A 17 -4.60 16.32 3.04
CA ASP A 17 -4.26 16.39 4.46
C ASP A 17 -4.91 15.25 5.24
N GLU A 18 -6.19 14.97 4.99
CA GLU A 18 -6.90 13.85 5.60
C GLU A 18 -6.28 12.51 5.20
N PHE A 19 -5.94 12.32 3.93
CA PHE A 19 -5.22 11.15 3.46
C PHE A 19 -3.89 10.96 4.21
N THR A 20 -3.12 12.03 4.37
CA THR A 20 -1.84 12.01 5.08
C THR A 20 -2.03 11.63 6.55
N TYR A 21 -3.02 12.21 7.21
CA TYR A 21 -3.34 11.92 8.60
C TYR A 21 -3.80 10.47 8.80
N THR A 22 -4.78 10.01 8.03
CA THR A 22 -5.34 8.66 8.15
C THR A 22 -4.31 7.58 7.82
N THR A 23 -3.49 7.78 6.78
CA THR A 23 -2.42 6.85 6.43
C THR A 23 -1.33 6.82 7.50
N SER A 24 -0.95 7.97 8.08
CA SER A 24 0.00 8.02 9.19
C SER A 24 -0.52 7.29 10.43
N ASN A 25 -1.83 7.35 10.68
CA ASN A 25 -2.46 6.59 11.76
C ASN A 25 -2.52 5.08 11.46
N ALA A 26 -2.82 4.71 10.22
CA ALA A 26 -2.83 3.30 9.80
C ALA A 26 -1.44 2.64 9.96
N ILE A 27 -0.35 3.34 9.69
CA ILE A 27 1.02 2.85 9.93
C ILE A 27 1.20 2.44 11.41
N LYS A 28 0.58 3.16 12.35
CA LYS A 28 0.64 2.83 13.78
C LYS A 28 -0.31 1.70 14.14
N VAL A 29 -1.58 1.82 13.79
CA VAL A 29 -2.65 0.91 14.24
C VAL A 29 -2.57 -0.45 13.55
N VAL A 30 -2.34 -0.46 12.24
CA VAL A 30 -2.27 -1.69 11.43
C VAL A 30 -0.83 -2.17 11.30
N GLY A 31 0.11 -1.26 11.06
CA GLY A 31 1.53 -1.60 10.88
C GLY A 31 2.30 -1.83 12.19
N GLY A 32 1.71 -1.53 13.35
CA GLY A 32 2.35 -1.75 14.66
C GLY A 32 3.51 -0.80 14.96
N ALA A 33 3.72 0.25 14.18
CA ALA A 33 4.79 1.22 14.42
C ALA A 33 4.45 2.16 15.60
N ARG A 34 5.46 2.52 16.41
CA ARG A 34 5.29 3.49 17.51
C ARG A 34 4.90 4.88 16.99
N THR A 35 5.48 5.26 15.87
CA THR A 35 5.20 6.52 15.17
C THR A 35 5.05 6.27 13.69
N GLY A 36 4.27 7.10 13.01
CA GLY A 36 4.09 6.99 11.57
C GLY A 36 3.95 8.37 10.94
N LYS A 37 4.49 8.49 9.74
CA LYS A 37 4.31 9.67 8.87
C LYS A 37 4.08 9.18 7.45
N ALA A 38 3.05 9.68 6.81
CA ALA A 38 2.78 9.45 5.40
C ALA A 38 2.94 10.74 4.61
N MET A 39 3.21 10.60 3.32
CA MET A 39 3.30 11.72 2.39
C MET A 39 2.87 11.23 1.00
N ALA A 40 2.01 11.97 0.35
CA ALA A 40 1.68 11.78 -1.05
C ALA A 40 2.31 12.91 -1.88
N ILE A 41 3.00 12.55 -2.95
CA ILE A 41 3.63 13.46 -3.90
C ILE A 41 2.89 13.34 -5.22
N ILE A 42 2.27 14.42 -5.65
CA ILE A 42 1.62 14.49 -6.95
C ILE A 42 2.66 14.94 -7.97
N ASN A 43 3.05 14.02 -8.85
CA ASN A 43 4.15 14.23 -9.79
C ASN A 43 3.62 14.66 -11.18
N PRO A 44 4.01 15.84 -11.68
CA PRO A 44 3.56 16.36 -12.97
C PRO A 44 4.39 15.88 -14.16
N ALA A 45 5.31 14.92 -14.00
CA ALA A 45 6.19 14.47 -15.08
C ALA A 45 5.43 14.00 -16.32
N GLU A 46 6.00 14.28 -17.49
CA GLU A 46 5.55 13.78 -18.79
C GLU A 46 6.72 13.01 -19.46
N PRO A 47 6.51 11.77 -19.91
CA PRO A 47 5.30 10.95 -19.72
C PRO A 47 5.01 10.65 -18.25
N PRO A 48 3.72 10.37 -17.87
CA PRO A 48 3.32 10.09 -16.51
C PRO A 48 4.07 8.89 -15.92
N LEU A 49 4.57 9.05 -14.69
CA LEU A 49 5.30 7.99 -13.99
C LEU A 49 4.33 6.90 -13.49
N ILE A 50 4.79 5.66 -13.51
CA ILE A 50 4.15 4.58 -12.74
C ILE A 50 4.24 4.94 -11.25
N MET A 51 3.18 4.67 -10.49
CA MET A 51 3.13 4.92 -9.05
C MET A 51 4.31 4.27 -8.34
N ARG A 52 4.95 5.02 -7.45
CA ARG A 52 6.06 4.54 -6.62
C ARG A 52 5.77 4.76 -5.15
N ASN A 53 6.04 3.75 -4.35
CA ASN A 53 5.98 3.82 -2.91
C ASN A 53 7.36 3.55 -2.32
N THR A 54 7.76 4.40 -1.37
CA THR A 54 8.94 4.14 -0.56
C THR A 54 8.51 4.05 0.90
N ILE A 55 8.91 2.99 1.56
CA ILE A 55 8.68 2.78 2.99
C ILE A 55 10.03 2.85 3.68
N PHE A 56 10.12 3.70 4.70
CA PHE A 56 11.25 3.77 5.60
C PHE A 56 10.81 3.31 6.98
N CYS A 57 11.48 2.29 7.51
CA CYS A 57 11.31 1.83 8.89
C CYS A 57 12.60 2.06 9.65
N VAL A 58 12.51 2.70 10.82
CA VAL A 58 13.66 2.85 11.72
C VAL A 58 13.46 1.90 12.89
N THR A 59 14.49 1.11 13.21
CA THR A 59 14.54 0.19 14.33
C THR A 59 15.61 0.62 15.32
N ASP A 60 15.35 0.42 16.61
CA ASP A 60 16.31 0.75 17.67
C ASP A 60 17.46 -0.26 17.68
N GLU A 61 17.14 -1.54 17.42
CA GLU A 61 18.11 -2.65 17.38
C GLU A 61 18.48 -2.98 15.94
N LYS A 62 19.65 -3.61 15.77
CA LYS A 62 20.09 -4.08 14.46
C LYS A 62 19.09 -5.10 13.90
N PRO A 63 18.56 -4.85 12.70
CA PRO A 63 17.56 -5.73 12.10
C PRO A 63 18.17 -7.05 11.62
N ASP A 64 17.38 -8.12 11.71
CA ASP A 64 17.67 -9.36 10.99
C ASP A 64 17.32 -9.15 9.50
N GLU A 65 18.35 -8.81 8.73
CA GLU A 65 18.21 -8.46 7.32
C GLU A 65 17.61 -9.59 6.48
N ALA A 66 18.06 -10.83 6.71
CA ALA A 66 17.60 -11.99 5.97
C ALA A 66 16.11 -12.27 6.23
N ARG A 67 15.71 -12.23 7.49
CA ARG A 67 14.31 -12.42 7.90
C ARG A 67 13.40 -11.34 7.37
N ILE A 68 13.83 -10.08 7.43
CA ILE A 68 13.07 -8.95 6.90
C ILE A 68 12.94 -9.04 5.39
N ALA A 69 14.01 -9.34 4.67
CA ALA A 69 13.96 -9.50 3.22
C ALA A 69 13.00 -10.63 2.80
N ALA A 70 13.05 -11.78 3.48
CA ALA A 70 12.13 -12.88 3.22
C ALA A 70 10.67 -12.48 3.47
N SER A 71 10.37 -11.80 4.58
CA SER A 71 9.02 -11.33 4.93
C SER A 71 8.48 -10.31 3.92
N VAL A 72 9.31 -9.38 3.46
CA VAL A 72 8.92 -8.41 2.43
C VAL A 72 8.58 -9.10 1.11
N LEU A 73 9.40 -10.06 0.68
CA LEU A 73 9.17 -10.81 -0.55
C LEU A 73 7.90 -11.67 -0.47
N GLU A 74 7.63 -12.29 0.67
CA GLU A 74 6.40 -13.06 0.90
C GLU A 74 5.16 -12.15 0.81
N MET A 75 5.18 -11.01 1.50
CA MET A 75 4.09 -10.05 1.47
C MET A 75 3.82 -9.53 0.05
N ILE A 76 4.86 -9.25 -0.73
CA ILE A 76 4.71 -8.81 -2.12
C ILE A 76 4.02 -9.89 -2.95
N LYS A 77 4.38 -11.17 -2.80
CA LYS A 77 3.72 -12.28 -3.49
C LYS A 77 2.24 -12.38 -3.13
N GLU A 78 1.89 -12.18 -1.86
CA GLU A 78 0.49 -12.18 -1.42
C GLU A 78 -0.31 -11.03 -2.06
N VAL A 79 0.25 -9.83 -2.09
CA VAL A 79 -0.39 -8.67 -2.72
C VAL A 79 -0.52 -8.86 -4.24
N GLN A 80 0.48 -9.47 -4.89
CA GLN A 80 0.44 -9.74 -6.33
C GLN A 80 -0.71 -10.65 -6.77
N LYS A 81 -1.29 -11.44 -5.87
CA LYS A 81 -2.46 -12.28 -6.17
C LYS A 81 -3.68 -11.47 -6.62
N TYR A 82 -3.80 -10.23 -6.13
CA TYR A 82 -4.91 -9.33 -6.49
C TYR A 82 -4.45 -7.99 -7.09
N VAL A 83 -3.16 -7.68 -7.03
CA VAL A 83 -2.54 -6.52 -7.69
C VAL A 83 -1.30 -7.00 -8.46
N PRO A 84 -1.44 -7.59 -9.65
CA PRO A 84 -0.30 -8.17 -10.39
C PRO A 84 0.82 -7.19 -10.70
N GLY A 85 0.50 -5.90 -10.84
CA GLY A 85 1.48 -4.83 -11.08
C GLY A 85 2.23 -4.32 -9.84
N TYR A 86 2.00 -4.91 -8.65
CA TYR A 86 2.70 -4.58 -7.42
C TYR A 86 4.07 -5.26 -7.40
N ARG A 87 5.16 -4.50 -7.39
CA ARG A 87 6.50 -5.08 -7.47
C ARG A 87 7.52 -4.34 -6.64
N LEU A 88 8.51 -5.08 -6.15
CA LEU A 88 9.72 -4.53 -5.56
C LEU A 88 10.63 -4.00 -6.66
N VAL A 89 11.06 -2.75 -6.54
CA VAL A 89 12.00 -2.14 -7.51
C VAL A 89 13.42 -2.59 -7.20
N ASN A 90 13.80 -2.47 -5.93
CA ASN A 90 15.04 -2.97 -5.38
C ASN A 90 14.74 -3.75 -4.09
N GLY A 91 15.56 -4.73 -3.75
CA GLY A 91 15.47 -5.43 -2.47
C GLY A 91 15.45 -4.44 -1.30
N PRO A 92 15.00 -4.86 -0.10
CA PRO A 92 15.14 -4.03 1.07
C PRO A 92 16.59 -3.58 1.23
N VAL A 93 16.78 -2.28 1.46
CA VAL A 93 18.11 -1.69 1.70
C VAL A 93 18.22 -1.43 3.20
N PHE A 94 19.35 -1.85 3.77
CA PHE A 94 19.63 -1.71 5.18
C PHE A 94 20.81 -0.75 5.36
N ASP A 95 20.62 0.29 6.14
CA ASP A 95 21.64 1.28 6.44
C ASP A 95 21.54 1.78 7.88
N GLU A 96 22.61 2.42 8.34
CA GLU A 96 22.65 3.09 9.63
C GLU A 96 22.38 4.58 9.46
N THR A 97 21.64 5.14 10.38
CA THR A 97 21.33 6.58 10.43
C THR A 97 21.59 7.10 11.85
N PRO A 98 21.69 8.41 12.06
CA PRO A 98 21.77 8.99 13.39
C PRO A 98 20.59 8.67 14.31
N ARG A 99 19.50 8.12 13.76
CA ARG A 99 18.28 7.75 14.50
C ARG A 99 18.15 6.25 14.74
N GLY A 100 19.13 5.45 14.36
CA GLY A 100 19.10 3.99 14.43
C GLY A 100 19.23 3.32 13.06
N HIS A 101 19.00 2.02 13.02
CA HIS A 101 19.03 1.26 11.77
C HIS A 101 17.79 1.54 10.94
N ARG A 102 17.98 1.71 9.64
CA ARG A 102 16.88 1.98 8.71
C ARG A 102 16.74 0.86 7.69
N VAL A 103 15.52 0.42 7.50
CA VAL A 103 15.11 -0.48 6.41
C VAL A 103 14.34 0.36 5.40
N SER A 104 14.77 0.32 4.14
CA SER A 104 14.13 1.05 3.03
C SER A 104 13.59 0.05 2.01
N VAL A 105 12.30 0.15 1.69
CA VAL A 105 11.63 -0.72 0.70
C VAL A 105 11.08 0.16 -0.42
N PHE A 106 11.50 -0.13 -1.64
CA PHE A 106 11.11 0.63 -2.83
C PHE A 106 10.19 -0.21 -3.70
N MET A 107 8.98 0.26 -3.90
CA MET A 107 7.96 -0.46 -4.65
C MET A 107 7.40 0.37 -5.79
N GLU A 108 6.91 -0.31 -6.79
CA GLU A 108 6.20 0.25 -7.91
C GLU A 108 4.85 -0.45 -8.06
N VAL A 109 3.82 0.29 -8.43
CA VAL A 109 2.46 -0.23 -8.64
C VAL A 109 2.00 0.19 -10.02
N ALA A 110 2.10 -0.73 -10.97
CA ALA A 110 1.53 -0.55 -12.29
C ALA A 110 0.08 -1.01 -12.32
N GLY A 111 -0.82 -0.20 -12.89
CA GLY A 111 -2.19 -0.61 -13.17
C GLY A 111 -2.24 -1.69 -14.25
N LEU A 112 -3.36 -2.38 -14.34
CA LEU A 112 -3.60 -3.43 -15.34
C LEU A 112 -3.57 -2.88 -16.78
N GLY A 113 -4.07 -1.66 -16.98
CA GLY A 113 -4.13 -1.02 -18.29
C GLY A 113 -5.39 -1.38 -19.09
N ASP A 114 -6.40 -1.96 -18.43
CA ASP A 114 -7.65 -2.38 -19.09
C ASP A 114 -8.56 -1.17 -19.37
N TYR A 115 -8.94 -0.43 -18.32
CA TYR A 115 -9.76 0.78 -18.42
C TYR A 115 -8.96 2.04 -18.15
N LEU A 116 -7.99 1.97 -17.27
CA LEU A 116 -7.13 3.08 -16.88
C LEU A 116 -5.70 2.82 -17.36
N PRO A 117 -4.96 3.88 -17.71
CA PRO A 117 -3.55 3.72 -18.07
C PRO A 117 -2.73 3.11 -16.93
N LYS A 118 -1.66 2.41 -17.26
CA LYS A 118 -0.77 1.74 -16.29
C LYS A 118 -0.20 2.66 -15.22
N TYR A 119 -0.08 3.95 -15.47
CA TYR A 119 0.35 4.92 -14.45
C TYR A 119 -0.71 5.19 -13.38
N ALA A 120 -1.97 4.79 -13.59
CA ALA A 120 -3.06 4.92 -12.63
C ALA A 120 -3.14 3.74 -11.63
N GLY A 121 -2.02 3.12 -11.29
CA GLY A 121 -1.96 2.01 -10.34
C GLY A 121 -2.55 2.31 -8.97
N ASN A 122 -2.58 3.58 -8.55
CA ASN A 122 -3.25 4.02 -7.32
C ASN A 122 -4.77 3.79 -7.35
N LEU A 123 -5.40 3.88 -8.50
CA LEU A 123 -6.84 3.63 -8.64
C LEU A 123 -7.12 2.13 -8.73
N ASP A 124 -6.34 1.41 -9.54
CA ASP A 124 -6.49 -0.05 -9.69
C ASP A 124 -6.24 -0.80 -8.38
N ILE A 125 -5.24 -0.39 -7.57
CA ILE A 125 -4.99 -1.05 -6.29
C ILE A 125 -6.15 -0.87 -5.31
N MET A 126 -6.83 0.26 -5.32
CA MET A 126 -7.98 0.49 -4.44
C MET A 126 -9.16 -0.41 -4.81
N THR A 127 -9.49 -0.49 -6.08
CA THR A 127 -10.60 -1.34 -6.57
C THR A 127 -10.28 -2.83 -6.38
N ALA A 128 -9.06 -3.25 -6.69
CA ALA A 128 -8.60 -4.63 -6.49
C ALA A 128 -8.62 -5.04 -5.01
N ALA A 129 -8.14 -4.17 -4.12
CA ALA A 129 -8.16 -4.43 -2.67
C ALA A 129 -9.59 -4.52 -2.13
N ALA A 130 -10.50 -3.65 -2.58
CA ALA A 130 -11.90 -3.69 -2.18
C ALA A 130 -12.58 -4.98 -2.65
N THR A 131 -12.35 -5.39 -3.90
CA THR A 131 -12.84 -6.66 -4.44
C THR A 131 -12.31 -7.85 -3.63
N ARG A 132 -10.99 -7.90 -3.39
CA ARG A 132 -10.40 -9.00 -2.60
C ARG A 132 -10.95 -9.04 -1.18
N THR A 133 -11.17 -7.90 -0.56
CA THR A 133 -11.79 -7.83 0.78
C THR A 133 -13.20 -8.42 0.76
N ALA A 134 -14.02 -8.08 -0.24
CA ALA A 134 -15.36 -8.64 -0.38
C ALA A 134 -15.34 -10.17 -0.59
N GLU A 135 -14.43 -10.67 -1.42
CA GLU A 135 -14.22 -12.11 -1.60
C GLU A 135 -13.84 -12.82 -0.30
N MET A 136 -12.91 -12.24 0.48
CA MET A 136 -12.53 -12.78 1.79
C MET A 136 -13.72 -12.84 2.75
N PHE A 137 -14.58 -11.82 2.77
CA PHE A 137 -15.81 -11.86 3.56
C PHE A 137 -16.74 -12.99 3.10
N ALA A 138 -16.91 -13.17 1.80
CA ALA A 138 -17.73 -14.26 1.26
C ALA A 138 -17.16 -15.64 1.65
N GLU A 139 -15.83 -15.81 1.55
CA GLU A 139 -15.14 -17.04 1.97
C GLU A 139 -15.40 -17.34 3.47
N GLU A 140 -15.30 -16.36 4.36
CA GLU A 140 -15.52 -16.50 5.79
C GLU A 140 -17.01 -16.79 6.13
N ILE A 141 -17.96 -16.23 5.38
CA ILE A 141 -19.39 -16.52 5.52
C ILE A 141 -19.67 -17.96 5.09
N LEU A 142 -19.14 -18.39 3.94
CA LEU A 142 -19.30 -19.76 3.45
C LEU A 142 -18.66 -20.80 4.38
N ALA A 143 -17.58 -20.43 5.05
CA ALA A 143 -16.93 -21.26 6.07
C ALA A 143 -17.68 -21.27 7.42
N GLY A 144 -18.79 -20.54 7.55
CA GLY A 144 -19.59 -20.45 8.78
C GLY A 144 -18.96 -19.66 9.92
N LYS A 145 -17.85 -18.93 9.66
CA LYS A 145 -17.15 -18.13 10.68
C LYS A 145 -17.82 -16.77 10.91
N ILE A 146 -18.47 -16.23 9.89
CA ILE A 146 -19.26 -14.99 9.96
C ILE A 146 -20.72 -15.34 9.74
N GLN A 147 -21.59 -14.96 10.68
CA GLN A 147 -23.03 -15.07 10.53
C GLN A 147 -23.63 -13.72 10.17
N LEU A 148 -24.35 -13.67 9.06
CA LEU A 148 -25.12 -12.49 8.68
C LEU A 148 -26.36 -12.38 9.56
N LYS A 149 -26.59 -11.25 10.19
CA LYS A 149 -27.87 -10.98 10.84
C LYS A 149 -28.95 -10.81 9.75
N ALA A 150 -30.08 -11.46 9.95
CA ALA A 150 -31.23 -11.20 9.10
C ALA A 150 -31.59 -9.70 9.19
N VAL A 151 -31.76 -9.07 8.03
CA VAL A 151 -32.27 -7.70 7.97
C VAL A 151 -33.75 -7.79 8.28
N GLU A 152 -34.21 -7.24 9.40
CA GLU A 152 -35.64 -7.11 9.66
C GLU A 152 -36.23 -6.21 8.58
N PRO A 153 -37.31 -6.64 7.92
CA PRO A 153 -37.97 -5.78 6.92
C PRO A 153 -38.53 -4.54 7.61
N VAL A 154 -38.19 -3.35 7.03
CA VAL A 154 -38.71 -2.05 7.47
C VAL A 154 -40.18 -1.92 7.09
#